data_1973eb08f8e50cf573f0a3d44cd7d201
#
_entry.id   1973eb08f8e50cf573f0a3d44cd7d201
#
_cell.length_a   1.000
_cell.length_b   1.000
_cell.length_c   1.000
_cell.angle_alpha   90.00
_cell.angle_beta   90.00
_cell.angle_gamma   90.00
#
_symmetry.space_group_name_H-M   'P 1'
#
loop_
_entity.id
_entity.type
_entity.pdbx_description
1 polymer ?
#
loop_
_entity_poly.entity_id
_entity_poly.type
_entity_poly.pdbx_seq_one_letter_code
_entity_poly.pdbx_strand_id
1 'polypeptide(L)'
;MRPDDNHSLTAGSRRLTLATALALVMVVTAAACGGSSSGGSTDGSIDDSSEVLAEVECTGSAPEAGLGEGQVCADNGFRPTSDDFSFPNWAGVQDQDGGDGFTLDTLVRLYGASEVCVDGIADPCAPTPIATQTIEQWSGALAGGRCEGMATLSLRYYLGLDQSGVAATVELSRPNVSLEQEINYWWSTQFVDEVKAQAAESRTNDPVTLTKQLAAGLTAGLGYTIGIYDEGFGHAVTPFAVTKVDSGYVIHIYDNNAPGEARTISIDEAANTWTYDKTAENPDGTPAAWSGSTGTLELTPMNARSAPFACSFCDQGDSEGSATTKGYVTVNLAAGGSTGDPAAGLLIATADGRRVGVAGGVVVNEIAGAVYTVGKGGLGTSLVSVELPVN
;
A
#
# COMPACT_ATOMS: atom_id res chain seq x y z
N MET A 1 -70.75 11.07 1.19
CA MET A 1 -70.51 11.20 2.63
C MET A 1 -69.02 11.11 2.84
N ARG A 2 -68.45 12.26 3.18
CA ARG A 2 -67.07 12.37 3.75
C ARG A 2 -67.13 11.96 5.21
N PRO A 3 -65.96 11.60 5.83
CA PRO A 3 -65.25 12.69 6.49
C PRO A 3 -63.71 12.72 6.21
N ASP A 4 -63.22 13.90 6.39
CA ASP A 4 -61.89 14.46 6.48
C ASP A 4 -61.07 13.78 7.60
N ASP A 5 -59.77 13.56 7.34
CA ASP A 5 -58.80 13.50 8.41
C ASP A 5 -57.52 14.27 8.02
N ASN A 6 -57.35 15.31 8.77
CA ASN A 6 -56.31 16.32 8.78
C ASN A 6 -55.14 15.77 9.60
N HIS A 7 -53.98 15.49 9.01
CA HIS A 7 -52.76 15.20 9.76
C HIS A 7 -51.70 16.28 9.57
N SER A 8 -51.58 17.05 10.60
CA SER A 8 -50.60 18.04 10.98
C SER A 8 -49.16 17.50 10.76
N LEU A 9 -48.39 18.25 9.96
CA LEU A 9 -46.94 18.09 9.81
C LEU A 9 -46.24 18.77 10.97
N THR A 10 -45.73 18.00 11.93
CA THR A 10 -44.80 18.49 12.94
C THR A 10 -43.39 18.51 12.38
N ALA A 11 -42.81 19.66 12.28
CA ALA A 11 -41.41 19.90 11.95
C ALA A 11 -40.51 19.35 13.07
N GLY A 12 -39.83 18.23 12.78
CA GLY A 12 -38.77 17.69 13.64
C GLY A 12 -37.46 18.40 13.37
N SER A 13 -37.03 19.23 14.33
CA SER A 13 -35.69 19.83 14.32
C SER A 13 -34.62 18.74 14.39
N ARG A 14 -33.88 18.56 13.32
CA ARG A 14 -32.67 17.74 13.34
C ARG A 14 -31.59 18.45 14.15
N ARG A 15 -31.25 17.88 15.29
CA ARG A 15 -30.09 18.30 16.06
C ARG A 15 -28.86 17.79 15.33
N LEU A 16 -28.02 18.71 14.91
CA LEU A 16 -26.69 18.45 14.40
C LEU A 16 -25.86 17.94 15.58
N THR A 17 -25.57 16.68 15.64
CA THR A 17 -24.60 16.12 16.58
C THR A 17 -23.22 16.31 15.98
N LEU A 18 -22.47 17.21 16.59
CA LEU A 18 -21.04 17.38 16.34
C LEU A 18 -20.34 16.09 16.78
N ALA A 19 -19.87 15.29 15.84
CA ALA A 19 -19.01 14.15 16.13
C ALA A 19 -17.62 14.68 16.49
N THR A 20 -17.29 14.61 17.76
CA THR A 20 -15.92 14.90 18.25
C THR A 20 -15.04 13.74 17.86
N ALA A 21 -14.08 13.95 16.99
CA ALA A 21 -13.04 12.97 16.68
C ALA A 21 -12.27 12.65 17.99
N LEU A 22 -12.40 11.44 18.47
CA LEU A 22 -11.71 10.96 19.66
C LEU A 22 -10.34 10.41 19.20
N ALA A 23 -9.28 11.20 19.37
CA ALA A 23 -7.93 10.70 19.24
C ALA A 23 -7.64 9.78 20.42
N LEU A 24 -7.48 8.48 20.16
CA LEU A 24 -7.07 7.50 21.17
C LEU A 24 -5.56 7.59 21.36
N VAL A 25 -5.12 8.19 22.47
CA VAL A 25 -3.73 8.18 22.89
C VAL A 25 -3.53 6.97 23.81
N MET A 26 -2.85 5.94 23.31
CA MET A 26 -2.37 4.84 24.17
C MET A 26 -0.98 5.17 24.71
N VAL A 27 -0.84 5.20 26.01
CA VAL A 27 0.46 5.30 26.69
C VAL A 27 0.89 3.88 27.08
N VAL A 28 1.94 3.38 26.43
CA VAL A 28 2.56 2.10 26.80
C VAL A 28 3.77 2.39 27.66
N THR A 29 3.72 1.99 28.94
CA THR A 29 4.88 2.04 29.84
C THR A 29 5.67 0.74 29.71
N ALA A 30 6.78 0.77 28.99
CA ALA A 30 7.73 -0.33 28.98
C ALA A 30 8.67 -0.21 30.19
N ALA A 31 8.67 -1.21 31.07
CA ALA A 31 9.64 -1.30 32.14
C ALA A 31 10.95 -1.88 31.60
N ALA A 32 12.00 -1.07 31.59
CA ALA A 32 13.32 -1.49 31.16
C ALA A 32 14.02 -2.26 32.29
N CYS A 33 14.36 -3.53 32.08
CA CYS A 33 15.37 -4.22 32.84
C CYS A 33 16.73 -4.06 32.17
N GLY A 34 17.61 -3.26 32.78
CA GLY A 34 18.94 -3.02 32.27
C GLY A 34 19.89 -4.20 32.52
N GLY A 35 20.61 -4.59 31.47
CA GLY A 35 21.77 -5.48 31.57
C GLY A 35 22.92 -4.90 30.73
N SER A 36 23.97 -4.44 31.43
CA SER A 36 25.21 -3.95 30.82
C SER A 36 26.09 -5.13 30.41
N SER A 37 26.59 -5.16 29.18
CA SER A 37 27.87 -5.82 28.89
C SER A 37 28.61 -5.11 27.76
N SER A 38 29.82 -4.77 28.06
CA SER A 38 30.84 -4.11 27.27
C SER A 38 31.51 -5.07 26.26
N GLY A 39 31.91 -4.55 25.09
CA GLY A 39 33.14 -5.01 24.46
C GLY A 39 33.07 -5.19 22.95
N GLY A 40 33.91 -4.43 22.23
CA GLY A 40 34.52 -4.88 20.98
C GLY A 40 34.21 -4.01 19.76
N SER A 41 35.05 -2.99 19.56
CA SER A 41 35.19 -2.27 18.29
C SER A 41 35.71 -3.20 17.18
N THR A 42 35.01 -3.25 16.06
CA THR A 42 35.65 -3.49 14.77
C THR A 42 35.15 -2.40 13.80
N ASP A 43 36.09 -1.56 13.45
CA ASP A 43 36.02 -0.51 12.46
C ASP A 43 35.72 -1.16 11.09
N GLY A 44 34.50 -1.02 10.63
CA GLY A 44 34.07 -1.32 9.28
C GLY A 44 33.58 -0.03 8.66
N SER A 45 34.48 0.65 7.94
CA SER A 45 34.12 1.78 7.11
C SER A 45 33.01 1.35 6.14
N ILE A 46 31.78 1.80 6.43
CA ILE A 46 30.71 1.78 5.43
C ILE A 46 31.11 2.83 4.42
N ASP A 47 31.49 2.35 3.24
CA ASP A 47 31.74 3.17 2.06
C ASP A 47 30.43 3.92 1.76
N ASP A 48 30.45 5.24 1.96
CA ASP A 48 29.38 6.18 1.64
C ASP A 48 29.35 6.34 0.11
N SER A 49 28.97 5.27 -0.58
CA SER A 49 28.64 5.32 -1.99
C SER A 49 27.21 5.86 -2.12
N SER A 50 27.03 7.17 -1.99
CA SER A 50 25.96 7.87 -2.70
C SER A 50 26.23 7.63 -4.19
N GLU A 51 25.67 6.53 -4.74
CA GLU A 51 25.63 6.31 -6.18
C GLU A 51 24.94 7.54 -6.78
N VAL A 52 25.73 8.42 -7.38
CA VAL A 52 25.21 9.51 -8.19
C VAL A 52 24.41 8.82 -9.30
N LEU A 53 23.09 8.84 -9.19
CA LEU A 53 22.21 8.29 -10.21
C LEU A 53 22.64 8.91 -11.54
N ALA A 54 23.02 8.07 -12.50
CA ALA A 54 23.37 8.50 -13.83
C ALA A 54 22.23 9.36 -14.39
N GLU A 55 22.58 10.44 -15.07
CA GLU A 55 21.58 11.30 -15.71
C GLU A 55 20.78 10.45 -16.69
N VAL A 56 19.45 10.42 -16.53
CA VAL A 56 18.57 9.62 -17.40
C VAL A 56 18.52 10.30 -18.76
N GLU A 57 19.03 9.64 -19.79
CA GLU A 57 18.93 10.13 -21.16
C GLU A 57 17.49 9.99 -21.67
N CYS A 58 16.92 11.11 -22.12
CA CYS A 58 15.59 11.16 -22.72
C CYS A 58 15.75 11.55 -24.20
N THR A 59 15.52 10.60 -25.10
CA THR A 59 15.89 10.78 -26.53
C THR A 59 14.76 10.52 -27.51
N GLY A 60 13.72 9.77 -27.12
CA GLY A 60 12.57 9.49 -27.99
C GLY A 60 11.57 10.63 -28.01
N SER A 61 10.74 10.68 -29.06
CA SER A 61 9.60 11.61 -29.15
C SER A 61 8.40 11.04 -28.43
N ALA A 62 7.95 11.70 -27.36
CA ALA A 62 6.75 11.26 -26.62
C ALA A 62 5.47 11.28 -27.49
N PRO A 63 5.22 12.28 -28.34
CA PRO A 63 4.09 12.25 -29.28
C PRO A 63 4.10 11.05 -30.24
N GLU A 64 5.26 10.65 -30.75
CA GLU A 64 5.40 9.50 -31.64
C GLU A 64 5.17 8.17 -30.90
N ALA A 65 5.48 8.11 -29.62
CA ALA A 65 5.20 6.97 -28.74
C ALA A 65 3.74 6.95 -28.21
N GLY A 66 2.94 7.98 -28.51
CA GLY A 66 1.57 8.13 -27.99
C GLY A 66 1.52 8.54 -26.50
N LEU A 67 2.58 9.14 -25.99
CA LEU A 67 2.76 9.51 -24.58
C LEU A 67 2.58 11.01 -24.30
N GLY A 68 1.88 11.73 -25.16
CA GLY A 68 1.66 13.17 -24.99
C GLY A 68 2.86 14.02 -25.43
N GLU A 69 3.30 14.98 -24.60
CA GLU A 69 4.37 15.91 -24.92
C GLU A 69 5.73 15.50 -24.37
N GLY A 70 6.81 16.04 -24.94
CA GLY A 70 8.18 15.90 -24.42
C GLY A 70 9.00 14.80 -25.07
N GLN A 71 9.98 14.31 -24.34
CA GLN A 71 10.92 13.28 -24.75
C GLN A 71 10.75 12.03 -23.90
N VAL A 72 10.82 10.84 -24.51
CA VAL A 72 10.77 9.58 -23.78
C VAL A 72 12.08 9.31 -23.07
N CYS A 73 12.02 9.12 -21.75
CA CYS A 73 13.14 8.67 -20.94
C CYS A 73 13.14 7.16 -20.77
N ALA A 74 11.94 6.59 -20.59
CA ALA A 74 11.73 5.14 -20.51
C ALA A 74 10.30 4.80 -20.92
N ASP A 75 10.11 3.63 -21.53
CA ASP A 75 8.80 3.05 -21.87
C ASP A 75 8.96 1.53 -21.90
N ASN A 76 8.29 0.82 -21.00
CA ASN A 76 8.35 -0.64 -20.95
C ASN A 76 7.38 -1.34 -21.90
N GLY A 77 6.50 -0.57 -22.57
CA GLY A 77 5.54 -1.09 -23.52
C GLY A 77 4.19 -1.54 -22.94
N PHE A 78 4.01 -1.55 -21.61
CA PHE A 78 2.68 -1.79 -20.99
C PHE A 78 1.68 -0.74 -21.47
N ARG A 79 0.46 -1.17 -21.79
CA ARG A 79 -0.61 -0.25 -22.24
C ARG A 79 -1.93 -0.58 -21.54
N PRO A 80 -2.58 0.41 -20.90
CA PRO A 80 -3.86 0.20 -20.20
C PRO A 80 -4.96 -0.37 -21.08
N THR A 81 -4.91 -0.19 -22.39
CA THR A 81 -5.92 -0.71 -23.32
C THR A 81 -5.85 -2.22 -23.57
N SER A 82 -4.78 -2.90 -23.13
CA SER A 82 -4.56 -4.34 -23.33
C SER A 82 -4.11 -5.06 -22.07
N ASP A 83 -3.32 -4.39 -21.22
CA ASP A 83 -2.54 -5.03 -20.16
C ASP A 83 -3.11 -4.75 -18.78
N ASP A 84 -4.15 -3.92 -18.67
CA ASP A 84 -4.90 -3.67 -17.45
C ASP A 84 -6.11 -4.61 -17.28
N PHE A 85 -6.78 -4.52 -16.15
CA PHE A 85 -8.08 -5.15 -15.94
C PHE A 85 -9.19 -4.27 -16.53
N SER A 86 -10.17 -4.90 -17.22
CA SER A 86 -11.34 -4.20 -17.80
C SER A 86 -12.36 -3.70 -16.77
N PHE A 87 -12.15 -4.01 -15.49
CA PHE A 87 -13.03 -3.63 -14.39
C PHE A 87 -12.29 -2.75 -13.39
N PRO A 88 -12.99 -1.79 -12.75
CA PRO A 88 -12.38 -0.91 -11.76
C PRO A 88 -12.07 -1.64 -10.46
N ASN A 89 -11.16 -1.05 -9.68
CA ASN A 89 -10.94 -1.39 -8.27
C ASN A 89 -12.27 -1.40 -7.49
N TRP A 90 -12.35 -2.23 -6.46
CA TRP A 90 -13.59 -2.38 -5.67
C TRP A 90 -13.28 -2.54 -4.18
N ALA A 91 -14.23 -2.11 -3.36
CA ALA A 91 -14.17 -2.14 -1.91
C ALA A 91 -14.97 -3.29 -1.30
N GLY A 92 -14.60 -3.68 -0.09
CA GLY A 92 -15.34 -4.65 0.73
C GLY A 92 -15.19 -6.10 0.28
N VAL A 93 -15.88 -6.97 0.99
CA VAL A 93 -16.03 -8.39 0.71
C VAL A 93 -17.50 -8.62 0.38
N GLN A 94 -17.81 -9.06 -0.83
CA GLN A 94 -19.18 -9.17 -1.33
C GLN A 94 -19.85 -10.49 -0.95
N ASP A 95 -19.08 -11.52 -0.65
CA ASP A 95 -19.58 -12.83 -0.29
C ASP A 95 -19.00 -13.28 1.05
N GLN A 96 -19.88 -13.51 2.04
CA GLN A 96 -19.50 -14.00 3.35
C GLN A 96 -19.12 -15.49 3.35
N ASP A 97 -19.43 -16.21 2.28
CA ASP A 97 -19.14 -17.64 2.13
C ASP A 97 -17.75 -17.91 1.49
N GLY A 98 -16.84 -16.92 1.50
CA GLY A 98 -15.44 -17.10 1.10
C GLY A 98 -15.12 -16.73 -0.34
N GLY A 99 -16.00 -16.00 -1.02
CA GLY A 99 -15.80 -15.64 -2.43
C GLY A 99 -14.58 -14.75 -2.65
N ASP A 100 -14.61 -13.52 -2.16
CA ASP A 100 -13.59 -12.51 -2.45
C ASP A 100 -12.81 -11.97 -1.23
N GLY A 101 -12.95 -12.61 -0.05
CA GLY A 101 -12.16 -12.30 1.15
C GLY A 101 -10.82 -13.02 1.19
N PHE A 102 -10.03 -12.77 2.26
CA PHE A 102 -8.81 -13.53 2.51
C PHE A 102 -9.12 -14.92 3.02
N THR A 103 -8.32 -15.90 2.58
CA THR A 103 -8.41 -17.28 3.02
C THR A 103 -7.14 -17.72 3.75
N LEU A 104 -7.23 -18.82 4.47
CA LEU A 104 -6.07 -19.45 5.09
C LEU A 104 -5.02 -19.85 4.04
N ASP A 105 -5.47 -20.28 2.85
CA ASP A 105 -4.57 -20.64 1.74
C ASP A 105 -3.69 -19.47 1.31
N THR A 106 -4.20 -18.22 1.40
CA THR A 106 -3.40 -17.02 1.14
C THR A 106 -2.22 -16.91 2.11
N LEU A 107 -2.45 -17.13 3.41
CA LEU A 107 -1.37 -17.09 4.41
C LEU A 107 -0.41 -18.28 4.28
N VAL A 108 -0.91 -19.46 3.98
CA VAL A 108 -0.08 -20.65 3.71
C VAL A 108 0.82 -20.40 2.51
N ARG A 109 0.29 -19.77 1.46
CA ARG A 109 1.07 -19.40 0.26
C ARG A 109 2.13 -18.35 0.56
N LEU A 110 1.85 -17.36 1.43
CA LEU A 110 2.81 -16.31 1.81
C LEU A 110 3.94 -16.86 2.69
N TYR A 111 3.59 -17.57 3.76
CA TYR A 111 4.50 -17.86 4.86
C TYR A 111 4.80 -19.35 5.05
N GLY A 112 4.02 -20.23 4.44
CA GLY A 112 4.12 -21.67 4.64
C GLY A 112 3.25 -22.18 5.79
N ALA A 113 2.89 -23.47 5.71
CA ALA A 113 2.04 -24.11 6.71
C ALA A 113 2.73 -24.21 8.09
N SER A 114 4.06 -24.33 8.12
CA SER A 114 4.86 -24.35 9.37
C SER A 114 4.64 -23.11 10.23
N GLU A 115 4.36 -21.98 9.61
CA GLU A 115 4.22 -20.70 10.31
C GLU A 115 2.77 -20.41 10.72
N VAL A 116 1.80 -20.83 9.91
CA VAL A 116 0.41 -20.38 10.07
C VAL A 116 -0.55 -21.49 10.52
N CYS A 117 -0.15 -22.78 10.48
CA CYS A 117 -0.93 -23.91 10.94
C CYS A 117 -0.39 -24.46 12.27
N VAL A 118 -1.27 -24.78 13.22
CA VAL A 118 -0.92 -25.24 14.58
C VAL A 118 0.02 -26.44 14.61
N ASP A 119 -0.20 -27.39 13.70
CA ASP A 119 0.62 -28.61 13.57
C ASP A 119 1.62 -28.57 12.40
N GLY A 120 1.72 -27.43 11.73
CA GLY A 120 2.58 -27.25 10.57
C GLY A 120 2.11 -27.97 9.31
N ILE A 121 0.89 -28.51 9.29
CA ILE A 121 0.33 -29.28 8.18
C ILE A 121 -0.60 -28.41 7.33
N ALA A 122 -0.41 -28.42 6.01
CA ALA A 122 -1.22 -27.60 5.12
C ALA A 122 -2.61 -28.15 4.85
N ASP A 123 -2.83 -29.48 4.92
CA ASP A 123 -4.11 -30.10 4.62
C ASP A 123 -4.37 -31.32 5.54
N PRO A 124 -5.33 -31.23 6.50
CA PRO A 124 -6.07 -30.02 6.86
C PRO A 124 -5.23 -29.06 7.71
N CYS A 125 -5.21 -27.76 7.39
CA CYS A 125 -4.60 -26.74 8.21
C CYS A 125 -5.56 -26.23 9.27
N ALA A 126 -5.21 -26.37 10.55
CA ALA A 126 -5.85 -25.65 11.63
C ALA A 126 -5.09 -24.34 11.85
N PRO A 127 -5.67 -23.15 11.59
CA PRO A 127 -4.95 -21.89 11.69
C PRO A 127 -4.52 -21.62 13.12
N THR A 128 -3.34 -21.01 13.28
CA THR A 128 -2.93 -20.43 14.57
C THR A 128 -3.85 -19.26 14.94
N PRO A 129 -3.95 -18.87 16.22
CA PRO A 129 -4.74 -17.70 16.61
C PRO A 129 -4.32 -16.42 15.88
N ILE A 130 -3.01 -16.22 15.66
CA ILE A 130 -2.51 -15.05 14.94
C ILE A 130 -2.87 -15.11 13.45
N ALA A 131 -2.83 -16.28 12.82
CA ALA A 131 -3.26 -16.45 11.44
C ALA A 131 -4.75 -16.10 11.29
N THR A 132 -5.61 -16.57 12.20
CA THR A 132 -7.03 -16.23 12.23
C THR A 132 -7.24 -14.72 12.34
N GLN A 133 -6.57 -14.09 13.29
CA GLN A 133 -6.63 -12.64 13.48
C GLN A 133 -6.16 -11.86 12.24
N THR A 134 -5.08 -12.30 11.60
CA THR A 134 -4.55 -11.67 10.38
C THR A 134 -5.55 -11.75 9.22
N ILE A 135 -6.18 -12.90 9.02
CA ILE A 135 -7.23 -13.07 8.00
C ILE A 135 -8.38 -12.10 8.24
N GLU A 136 -8.87 -11.98 9.48
CA GLU A 136 -9.95 -11.06 9.84
C GLU A 136 -9.56 -9.60 9.60
N GLN A 137 -8.36 -9.20 10.02
CA GLN A 137 -7.85 -7.84 9.84
C GLN A 137 -7.68 -7.48 8.36
N TRP A 138 -7.06 -8.36 7.57
CA TRP A 138 -6.83 -8.10 6.15
C TRP A 138 -8.12 -8.13 5.35
N SER A 139 -9.05 -9.05 5.68
CA SER A 139 -10.38 -9.05 5.07
C SER A 139 -11.14 -7.75 5.37
N GLY A 140 -11.07 -7.26 6.60
CA GLY A 140 -11.64 -5.96 6.97
C GLY A 140 -11.01 -4.79 6.21
N ALA A 141 -9.70 -4.85 5.97
CA ALA A 141 -8.96 -3.80 5.25
C ALA A 141 -9.28 -3.73 3.75
N LEU A 142 -9.86 -4.79 3.15
CA LEU A 142 -10.38 -4.76 1.78
C LEU A 142 -11.56 -3.79 1.59
N ALA A 143 -12.12 -3.26 2.69
CA ALA A 143 -13.06 -2.14 2.64
C ALA A 143 -12.44 -0.89 1.97
N GLY A 144 -11.10 -0.74 2.01
CA GLY A 144 -10.38 0.34 1.33
C GLY A 144 -10.06 0.07 -0.13
N GLY A 145 -10.40 -1.10 -0.68
CA GLY A 145 -10.11 -1.51 -2.06
C GLY A 145 -8.87 -2.39 -2.20
N ARG A 146 -8.56 -2.76 -3.43
CA ARG A 146 -7.54 -3.75 -3.82
C ARG A 146 -6.50 -3.21 -4.80
N CYS A 147 -6.30 -1.90 -4.85
CA CYS A 147 -5.45 -1.27 -5.88
C CYS A 147 -4.05 -1.86 -5.95
N GLU A 148 -3.41 -2.15 -4.82
CA GLU A 148 -2.07 -2.76 -4.78
C GLU A 148 -2.03 -4.13 -5.45
N GLY A 149 -3.06 -4.96 -5.23
CA GLY A 149 -3.16 -6.28 -5.84
C GLY A 149 -3.40 -6.20 -7.34
N MET A 150 -4.27 -5.28 -7.77
CA MET A 150 -4.54 -5.05 -9.20
C MET A 150 -3.32 -4.50 -9.93
N ALA A 151 -2.65 -3.49 -9.36
CA ALA A 151 -1.43 -2.92 -9.94
C ALA A 151 -0.32 -3.97 -10.05
N THR A 152 -0.14 -4.79 -9.02
CA THR A 152 0.87 -5.84 -9.00
C THR A 152 0.55 -6.94 -10.01
N LEU A 153 -0.67 -7.48 -10.00
CA LEU A 153 -1.01 -8.65 -10.80
C LEU A 153 -1.07 -8.33 -12.29
N SER A 154 -1.62 -7.17 -12.70
CA SER A 154 -1.63 -6.75 -14.11
C SER A 154 -0.20 -6.63 -14.65
N LEU A 155 0.71 -6.05 -13.87
CA LEU A 155 2.12 -5.94 -14.25
C LEU A 155 2.82 -7.32 -14.30
N ARG A 156 2.49 -8.24 -13.40
CA ARG A 156 3.04 -9.60 -13.40
C ARG A 156 2.61 -10.39 -14.63
N TYR A 157 1.35 -10.25 -15.04
CA TYR A 157 0.86 -10.84 -16.30
C TYR A 157 1.61 -10.26 -17.50
N TYR A 158 1.75 -8.94 -17.56
CA TYR A 158 2.49 -8.27 -18.60
C TYR A 158 3.95 -8.72 -18.71
N LEU A 159 4.63 -8.86 -17.57
CA LEU A 159 6.04 -9.32 -17.50
C LEU A 159 6.21 -10.84 -17.71
N GLY A 160 5.10 -11.59 -17.84
CA GLY A 160 5.13 -13.04 -17.96
C GLY A 160 5.58 -13.77 -16.70
N LEU A 161 5.51 -13.12 -15.54
CA LEU A 161 5.83 -13.71 -14.23
C LEU A 161 4.72 -14.63 -13.75
N ASP A 162 3.49 -14.35 -14.14
CA ASP A 162 2.30 -15.16 -13.88
C ASP A 162 1.51 -15.39 -15.18
N GLN A 163 0.62 -16.39 -15.17
CA GLN A 163 -0.20 -16.78 -16.32
C GLN A 163 -1.65 -16.29 -16.11
N SER A 164 -2.13 -15.39 -16.95
CA SER A 164 -3.52 -14.91 -16.91
C SER A 164 -4.54 -15.92 -17.44
N GLY A 165 -4.09 -16.85 -18.28
CA GLY A 165 -4.97 -17.80 -18.98
C GLY A 165 -5.75 -17.20 -20.16
N VAL A 166 -5.54 -15.92 -20.46
CA VAL A 166 -6.14 -15.16 -21.59
C VAL A 166 -5.04 -14.52 -22.43
N ALA A 167 -5.41 -14.05 -23.65
CA ALA A 167 -4.44 -13.44 -24.55
C ALA A 167 -4.04 -12.02 -24.11
N ALA A 168 -4.98 -11.28 -23.50
CA ALA A 168 -4.74 -9.94 -22.96
C ALA A 168 -5.46 -9.80 -21.61
N THR A 169 -4.83 -9.11 -20.65
CA THR A 169 -5.36 -8.95 -19.29
C THR A 169 -6.75 -8.30 -19.27
N VAL A 170 -7.01 -7.40 -20.21
CA VAL A 170 -8.31 -6.74 -20.41
C VAL A 170 -9.48 -7.71 -20.70
N GLU A 171 -9.19 -8.94 -21.13
CA GLU A 171 -10.21 -9.98 -21.34
C GLU A 171 -10.73 -10.63 -20.05
N LEU A 172 -10.01 -10.42 -18.94
CA LEU A 172 -10.45 -10.89 -17.63
C LEU A 172 -11.63 -10.06 -17.12
N SER A 173 -12.54 -10.71 -16.42
CA SER A 173 -13.76 -10.08 -15.92
C SER A 173 -14.11 -10.54 -14.51
N ARG A 174 -14.93 -9.75 -13.81
CA ARG A 174 -15.54 -10.07 -12.52
C ARG A 174 -17.06 -10.29 -12.70
N PRO A 175 -17.68 -11.14 -11.85
CA PRO A 175 -17.08 -11.90 -10.74
C PRO A 175 -16.25 -13.11 -11.22
N ASN A 176 -15.12 -13.34 -10.58
CA ASN A 176 -14.25 -14.49 -10.81
C ASN A 176 -13.44 -14.77 -9.52
N VAL A 177 -13.88 -15.74 -8.74
CA VAL A 177 -13.32 -16.03 -7.42
C VAL A 177 -11.81 -16.29 -7.46
N SER A 178 -11.33 -17.08 -8.43
CA SER A 178 -9.90 -17.39 -8.53
C SER A 178 -9.06 -16.16 -8.83
N LEU A 179 -9.53 -15.28 -9.73
CA LEU A 179 -8.88 -14.02 -10.04
C LEU A 179 -8.89 -13.07 -8.84
N GLU A 180 -10.02 -12.98 -8.15
CA GLU A 180 -10.18 -12.11 -6.97
C GLU A 180 -9.29 -12.56 -5.81
N GLN A 181 -9.14 -13.88 -5.59
CA GLN A 181 -8.20 -14.45 -4.63
C GLN A 181 -6.74 -14.17 -5.02
N GLU A 182 -6.41 -14.22 -6.31
CA GLU A 182 -5.07 -13.89 -6.79
C GLU A 182 -4.76 -12.38 -6.59
N ILE A 183 -5.73 -11.51 -6.88
CA ILE A 183 -5.61 -10.07 -6.59
C ILE A 183 -5.43 -9.83 -5.08
N ASN A 184 -6.20 -10.52 -4.22
CA ASN A 184 -6.04 -10.41 -2.76
C ASN A 184 -4.67 -10.90 -2.28
N TYR A 185 -4.16 -12.00 -2.85
CA TYR A 185 -2.81 -12.48 -2.54
C TYR A 185 -1.76 -11.39 -2.82
N TRP A 186 -1.78 -10.81 -4.02
CA TRP A 186 -0.82 -9.75 -4.38
C TRP A 186 -1.05 -8.46 -3.60
N TRP A 187 -2.30 -8.15 -3.25
CA TRP A 187 -2.60 -7.03 -2.36
C TRP A 187 -1.97 -7.22 -0.98
N SER A 188 -1.99 -8.41 -0.43
CA SER A 188 -1.44 -8.68 0.91
C SER A 188 0.09 -8.56 0.97
N THR A 189 0.78 -8.68 -0.16
CA THR A 189 2.25 -8.56 -0.19
C THR A 189 2.76 -7.19 0.25
N GLN A 190 1.94 -6.15 0.27
CA GLN A 190 2.31 -4.85 0.84
C GLN A 190 2.64 -4.92 2.36
N PHE A 191 2.19 -5.97 3.05
CA PHE A 191 2.40 -6.16 4.48
C PHE A 191 3.53 -7.12 4.83
N VAL A 192 4.17 -7.76 3.85
CA VAL A 192 5.35 -8.58 4.11
C VAL A 192 6.58 -7.69 4.34
N ASP A 193 7.50 -8.15 5.19
CA ASP A 193 8.60 -7.32 5.68
C ASP A 193 9.53 -6.84 4.56
N GLU A 194 9.82 -7.69 3.59
CA GLU A 194 10.68 -7.37 2.45
C GLU A 194 10.10 -6.24 1.60
N VAL A 195 8.79 -6.26 1.36
CA VAL A 195 8.09 -5.21 0.60
C VAL A 195 7.98 -3.93 1.42
N LYS A 196 7.63 -4.04 2.71
CA LYS A 196 7.60 -2.87 3.62
C LYS A 196 8.95 -2.16 3.69
N ALA A 197 10.04 -2.93 3.76
CA ALA A 197 11.40 -2.38 3.84
C ALA A 197 11.74 -1.59 2.57
N GLN A 198 11.50 -2.16 1.38
CA GLN A 198 11.73 -1.48 0.11
C GLN A 198 10.86 -0.23 -0.06
N ALA A 199 9.59 -0.33 0.32
CA ALA A 199 8.67 0.80 0.30
C ALA A 199 9.12 1.93 1.24
N ALA A 200 9.56 1.60 2.45
CA ALA A 200 10.04 2.57 3.43
C ALA A 200 11.35 3.24 2.98
N GLU A 201 12.30 2.47 2.44
CA GLU A 201 13.54 2.99 1.87
C GLU A 201 13.26 3.95 0.70
N SER A 202 12.43 3.51 -0.24
CA SER A 202 12.00 4.30 -1.39
C SER A 202 11.44 5.67 -0.98
N ARG A 203 10.59 5.73 0.04
CA ARG A 203 9.97 6.98 0.54
C ARG A 203 10.97 7.98 1.14
N THR A 204 12.19 7.59 1.42
CA THR A 204 13.22 8.54 1.87
C THR A 204 13.73 9.43 0.73
N ASN A 205 13.52 9.01 -0.51
CA ASN A 205 13.92 9.74 -1.71
C ASN A 205 12.88 10.82 -2.06
N ASP A 206 13.35 11.86 -2.72
CA ASP A 206 12.51 12.91 -3.28
C ASP A 206 11.85 12.47 -4.61
N PRO A 207 10.77 13.13 -5.06
CA PRO A 207 10.05 12.76 -6.27
C PRO A 207 10.89 12.71 -7.55
N VAL A 208 11.85 13.63 -7.72
CA VAL A 208 12.73 13.66 -8.89
C VAL A 208 13.68 12.47 -8.88
N THR A 209 14.28 12.18 -7.73
CA THR A 209 15.14 10.99 -7.54
C THR A 209 14.37 9.70 -7.82
N LEU A 210 13.16 9.54 -7.26
CA LEU A 210 12.31 8.38 -7.51
C LEU A 210 11.97 8.23 -9.00
N THR A 211 11.70 9.34 -9.69
CA THR A 211 11.38 9.31 -11.13
C THR A 211 12.58 8.85 -11.96
N LYS A 212 13.78 9.30 -11.62
CA LYS A 212 15.02 8.85 -12.28
C LYS A 212 15.31 7.37 -12.01
N GLN A 213 15.10 6.89 -10.78
CA GLN A 213 15.20 5.48 -10.44
C GLN A 213 14.19 4.64 -11.23
N LEU A 214 12.94 5.11 -11.31
CA LEU A 214 11.91 4.45 -12.12
C LEU A 214 12.32 4.35 -13.58
N ALA A 215 12.75 5.45 -14.19
CA ALA A 215 13.15 5.47 -15.61
C ALA A 215 14.31 4.51 -15.88
N ALA A 216 15.34 4.51 -15.03
CA ALA A 216 16.45 3.58 -15.12
C ALA A 216 15.99 2.12 -15.00
N GLY A 217 15.11 1.83 -14.04
CA GLY A 217 14.57 0.50 -13.82
C GLY A 217 13.69 0.02 -14.97
N LEU A 218 12.79 0.84 -15.50
CA LEU A 218 11.96 0.49 -16.67
C LEU A 218 12.84 0.20 -17.89
N THR A 219 13.88 0.99 -18.11
CA THR A 219 14.86 0.75 -19.19
C THR A 219 15.60 -0.58 -19.01
N ALA A 220 15.86 -0.97 -17.77
CA ALA A 220 16.47 -2.27 -17.44
C ALA A 220 15.47 -3.45 -17.47
N GLY A 221 14.21 -3.21 -17.83
CA GLY A 221 13.16 -4.23 -17.86
C GLY A 221 12.63 -4.64 -16.49
N LEU A 222 12.84 -3.80 -15.48
CA LEU A 222 12.30 -4.02 -14.14
C LEU A 222 10.87 -3.50 -14.06
N GLY A 223 10.03 -4.21 -13.30
CA GLY A 223 8.68 -3.78 -12.98
C GLY A 223 8.61 -3.11 -11.62
N TYR A 224 7.73 -2.11 -11.50
CA TYR A 224 7.45 -1.40 -10.24
C TYR A 224 5.96 -1.15 -10.07
N THR A 225 5.51 -1.07 -8.83
CA THR A 225 4.29 -0.34 -8.47
C THR A 225 4.66 0.99 -7.84
N ILE A 226 3.82 2.02 -8.05
CA ILE A 226 3.94 3.30 -7.34
C ILE A 226 2.87 3.36 -6.27
N GLY A 227 3.26 3.60 -5.03
CA GLY A 227 2.37 4.03 -3.96
C GLY A 227 2.28 5.55 -3.91
N ILE A 228 1.07 6.07 -3.84
CA ILE A 228 0.75 7.49 -3.71
C ILE A 228 0.04 7.67 -2.38
N TYR A 229 0.48 8.62 -1.57
CA TYR A 229 -0.08 8.86 -0.24
C TYR A 229 -0.52 10.31 -0.09
N ASP A 230 -1.73 10.50 0.42
CA ASP A 230 -2.29 11.80 0.78
C ASP A 230 -3.16 11.66 2.03
N GLU A 231 -2.92 12.48 3.06
CA GLU A 231 -3.69 12.62 4.31
C GLU A 231 -4.21 11.30 4.95
N GLY A 232 -3.43 10.21 4.87
CA GLY A 232 -3.80 8.90 5.43
C GLY A 232 -4.50 7.95 4.46
N PHE A 233 -4.62 8.33 3.20
CA PHE A 233 -5.01 7.45 2.11
C PHE A 233 -3.78 6.92 1.37
N GLY A 234 -3.83 5.67 0.97
CA GLY A 234 -2.83 5.05 0.12
C GLY A 234 -3.47 4.48 -1.15
N HIS A 235 -2.90 4.81 -2.30
CA HIS A 235 -3.30 4.27 -3.58
C HIS A 235 -2.10 3.69 -4.31
N ALA A 236 -2.30 2.61 -5.05
CA ALA A 236 -1.26 1.97 -5.84
C ALA A 236 -1.63 1.92 -7.32
N VAL A 237 -0.65 2.29 -8.14
CA VAL A 237 -0.77 2.36 -9.60
C VAL A 237 0.42 1.67 -10.28
N THR A 238 0.27 1.34 -11.57
CA THR A 238 1.32 0.69 -12.36
C THR A 238 1.98 1.69 -13.29
N PRO A 239 3.23 2.11 -13.06
CA PRO A 239 3.96 2.96 -13.98
C PRO A 239 4.44 2.16 -15.19
N PHE A 240 4.38 2.77 -16.37
CA PHE A 240 4.84 2.12 -17.60
C PHE A 240 5.76 2.97 -18.47
N ALA A 241 5.74 4.29 -18.34
CA ALA A 241 6.65 5.16 -19.06
C ALA A 241 7.01 6.43 -18.25
N VAL A 242 8.14 7.03 -18.57
CA VAL A 242 8.58 8.33 -18.07
C VAL A 242 8.94 9.21 -19.24
N THR A 243 8.39 10.43 -19.27
CA THR A 243 8.75 11.45 -20.25
C THR A 243 9.30 12.70 -19.58
N LYS A 244 10.20 13.41 -20.26
CA LYS A 244 10.78 14.70 -19.86
C LYS A 244 10.02 15.82 -20.55
N VAL A 245 9.58 16.80 -19.78
CA VAL A 245 8.95 18.03 -20.24
C VAL A 245 9.72 19.25 -19.69
N ASP A 246 9.39 20.47 -20.12
CA ASP A 246 10.10 21.67 -19.68
C ASP A 246 10.07 21.90 -18.17
N SER A 247 8.97 21.54 -17.49
CA SER A 247 8.78 21.71 -16.03
C SER A 247 9.38 20.58 -15.19
N GLY A 248 9.76 19.46 -15.79
CA GLY A 248 10.25 18.29 -15.06
C GLY A 248 9.95 16.98 -15.77
N TYR A 249 9.25 16.06 -15.12
CA TYR A 249 8.93 14.74 -15.67
C TYR A 249 7.42 14.46 -15.59
N VAL A 250 7.00 13.55 -16.44
CA VAL A 250 5.65 12.94 -16.40
C VAL A 250 5.82 11.44 -16.31
N ILE A 251 5.25 10.83 -15.28
CA ILE A 251 5.17 9.38 -15.14
C ILE A 251 3.81 8.95 -15.68
N HIS A 252 3.81 8.08 -16.68
CA HIS A 252 2.60 7.49 -17.25
C HIS A 252 2.24 6.23 -16.49
N ILE A 253 0.98 6.12 -16.09
CA ILE A 253 0.50 5.07 -15.21
C ILE A 253 -0.80 4.44 -15.71
N TYR A 254 -1.02 3.19 -15.34
CA TYR A 254 -2.32 2.58 -15.22
C TYR A 254 -2.86 2.81 -13.82
N ASP A 255 -4.01 3.47 -13.73
CA ASP A 255 -4.78 3.61 -12.50
C ASP A 255 -5.95 2.61 -12.52
N ASN A 256 -5.94 1.66 -11.60
CA ASN A 256 -6.98 0.63 -11.52
C ASN A 256 -8.36 1.15 -11.09
N ASN A 257 -8.48 2.42 -10.69
CA ASN A 257 -9.77 3.09 -10.51
C ASN A 257 -10.35 3.60 -11.85
N ALA A 258 -9.52 3.66 -12.91
CA ALA A 258 -9.90 4.17 -14.24
C ALA A 258 -9.42 3.20 -15.35
N PRO A 259 -10.04 2.01 -15.46
CA PRO A 259 -9.62 0.99 -16.42
C PRO A 259 -9.67 1.50 -17.86
N GLY A 260 -8.73 1.03 -18.69
CA GLY A 260 -8.61 1.39 -20.11
C GLY A 260 -8.02 2.78 -20.38
N GLU A 261 -7.70 3.57 -19.35
CA GLU A 261 -7.19 4.92 -19.49
C GLU A 261 -5.74 5.04 -19.00
N ALA A 262 -4.87 5.62 -19.82
CA ALA A 262 -3.58 6.08 -19.35
C ALA A 262 -3.75 7.36 -18.52
N ARG A 263 -3.18 7.38 -17.34
CA ARG A 263 -3.14 8.53 -16.43
C ARG A 263 -1.70 8.99 -16.24
N THR A 264 -1.50 10.15 -15.59
CA THR A 264 -0.17 10.72 -15.41
C THR A 264 0.02 11.29 -14.02
N ILE A 265 1.25 11.13 -13.50
CA ILE A 265 1.76 11.87 -12.33
C ILE A 265 2.77 12.88 -12.87
N SER A 266 2.55 14.16 -12.62
CA SER A 266 3.46 15.23 -13.01
C SER A 266 4.47 15.49 -11.88
N ILE A 267 5.74 15.62 -12.22
CA ILE A 267 6.83 15.92 -11.31
C ILE A 267 7.39 17.29 -11.66
N ASP A 268 7.27 18.24 -10.74
CA ASP A 268 7.94 19.54 -10.84
C ASP A 268 9.39 19.39 -10.36
N GLU A 269 10.34 19.51 -11.30
CA GLU A 269 11.75 19.31 -10.99
C GLU A 269 12.34 20.43 -10.13
N ALA A 270 11.85 21.66 -10.29
CA ALA A 270 12.36 22.80 -9.54
C ALA A 270 11.83 22.84 -8.10
N ALA A 271 10.54 22.51 -7.92
CA ALA A 271 9.90 22.45 -6.61
C ALA A 271 10.14 21.10 -5.91
N ASN A 272 10.53 20.07 -6.66
CA ASN A 272 10.68 18.69 -6.21
C ASN A 272 9.40 18.15 -5.56
N THR A 273 8.29 18.36 -6.25
CA THR A 273 6.93 17.93 -5.85
C THR A 273 6.29 17.14 -6.96
N TRP A 274 5.24 16.43 -6.61
CA TRP A 274 4.41 15.72 -7.56
C TRP A 274 2.95 16.15 -7.47
N THR A 275 2.23 16.02 -8.57
CA THR A 275 0.78 16.19 -8.65
C THR A 275 0.16 15.08 -9.46
N TYR A 276 -1.01 14.61 -9.05
CA TYR A 276 -1.81 13.65 -9.76
C TYR A 276 -3.23 14.21 -9.95
N ASP A 277 -3.53 14.61 -11.18
CA ASP A 277 -4.85 15.11 -11.55
C ASP A 277 -5.77 13.94 -11.89
N LYS A 278 -7.03 14.01 -11.47
CA LYS A 278 -8.06 12.99 -11.70
C LYS A 278 -7.78 11.68 -10.97
N THR A 279 -7.30 11.80 -9.79
CA THR A 279 -7.30 10.71 -8.82
C THR A 279 -8.66 10.05 -8.71
N ALA A 280 -8.65 8.90 -8.10
CA ALA A 280 -9.80 8.29 -7.50
C ALA A 280 -10.73 9.40 -7.00
N GLU A 281 -11.98 9.29 -7.34
CA GLU A 281 -13.00 10.11 -6.73
C GLU A 281 -12.84 9.99 -5.21
N ASN A 282 -12.86 11.10 -4.49
CA ASN A 282 -13.04 11.03 -3.06
C ASN A 282 -14.21 10.09 -2.75
N PRO A 283 -14.29 9.47 -1.58
CA PRO A 283 -15.42 8.62 -1.21
C PRO A 283 -16.79 9.28 -1.39
N ASP A 284 -16.84 10.60 -1.47
CA ASP A 284 -18.05 11.40 -1.76
C ASP A 284 -18.27 11.68 -3.27
N GLY A 285 -17.43 11.13 -4.15
CA GLY A 285 -17.52 11.31 -5.61
C GLY A 285 -16.97 12.65 -6.11
N THR A 286 -16.27 13.43 -5.29
CA THR A 286 -15.64 14.67 -5.74
C THR A 286 -14.24 14.40 -6.28
N PRO A 287 -13.87 14.95 -7.47
CA PRO A 287 -12.51 14.84 -7.97
C PRO A 287 -11.53 15.50 -7.00
N ALA A 288 -10.51 14.76 -6.58
CA ALA A 288 -9.41 15.29 -5.78
C ALA A 288 -8.13 15.29 -6.61
N ALA A 289 -7.43 16.40 -6.65
CA ALA A 289 -6.05 16.43 -7.10
C ALA A 289 -5.17 16.08 -5.90
N TRP A 290 -4.39 15.01 -6.02
CA TRP A 290 -3.41 14.66 -5.01
C TRP A 290 -2.08 15.32 -5.34
N SER A 291 -1.36 15.73 -4.31
CA SER A 291 -0.02 16.32 -4.46
C SER A 291 0.83 16.01 -3.25
N GLY A 292 2.14 16.05 -3.44
CA GLY A 292 3.03 15.82 -2.33
C GLY A 292 4.50 16.05 -2.68
N SER A 293 5.34 15.61 -1.77
CA SER A 293 6.80 15.74 -1.85
C SER A 293 7.46 14.47 -1.30
N THR A 294 8.69 14.55 -0.83
CA THR A 294 9.40 13.45 -0.16
C THR A 294 8.51 12.80 0.91
N GLY A 295 8.48 11.47 0.91
CA GLY A 295 7.70 10.67 1.87
C GLY A 295 6.29 10.28 1.39
N THR A 296 5.78 10.87 0.31
CA THR A 296 4.41 10.67 -0.18
C THR A 296 4.33 9.95 -1.53
N LEU A 297 5.47 9.63 -2.14
CA LEU A 297 5.60 8.68 -3.24
C LEU A 297 6.48 7.50 -2.81
N GLU A 298 6.21 6.35 -3.38
CA GLU A 298 6.90 5.10 -3.11
C GLU A 298 7.08 4.30 -4.39
N LEU A 299 8.27 3.73 -4.60
CA LEU A 299 8.51 2.71 -5.62
C LEU A 299 8.68 1.36 -4.95
N THR A 300 7.88 0.38 -5.36
CA THR A 300 8.05 -1.00 -4.91
C THR A 300 8.44 -1.87 -6.10
N PRO A 301 9.67 -2.41 -6.14
CA PRO A 301 10.12 -3.25 -7.23
C PRO A 301 9.44 -4.62 -7.19
N MET A 302 9.17 -5.19 -8.36
CA MET A 302 8.47 -6.46 -8.49
C MET A 302 9.25 -7.63 -7.89
N ASN A 303 10.59 -7.58 -7.90
CA ASN A 303 11.44 -8.61 -7.31
C ASN A 303 11.37 -8.68 -5.77
N ALA A 304 10.97 -7.62 -5.07
CA ALA A 304 10.69 -7.65 -3.64
C ALA A 304 9.49 -8.55 -3.29
N ARG A 305 8.67 -8.89 -4.29
CA ARG A 305 7.45 -9.71 -4.13
C ARG A 305 7.67 -11.19 -4.48
N SER A 306 8.85 -11.71 -4.19
CA SER A 306 9.22 -13.10 -4.48
C SER A 306 9.14 -13.96 -3.22
N ALA A 307 8.12 -14.83 -3.14
CA ALA A 307 7.96 -15.79 -2.04
C ALA A 307 9.10 -16.85 -2.03
N PRO A 308 9.40 -17.52 -0.90
CA PRO A 308 8.69 -17.40 0.38
C PRO A 308 9.10 -16.15 1.17
N PHE A 309 8.14 -15.62 1.94
CA PHE A 309 8.38 -14.48 2.82
C PHE A 309 8.59 -14.92 4.26
N ALA A 310 9.38 -14.16 5.02
CA ALA A 310 9.48 -14.34 6.45
C ALA A 310 8.20 -13.86 7.15
N CYS A 311 7.73 -14.60 8.16
CA CYS A 311 6.59 -14.20 8.95
C CYS A 311 7.03 -13.63 10.30
N SER A 312 7.26 -12.33 10.37
CA SER A 312 7.72 -11.68 11.60
C SER A 312 6.72 -11.73 12.76
N PHE A 313 5.41 -11.85 12.44
CA PHE A 313 4.36 -11.93 13.44
C PHE A 313 4.01 -13.39 13.84
N CYS A 314 4.50 -14.40 13.12
CA CYS A 314 4.26 -15.81 13.43
C CYS A 314 5.09 -16.30 14.62
N ASP A 315 6.27 -15.73 14.84
CA ASP A 315 7.17 -16.06 15.94
C ASP A 315 6.62 -15.60 17.31
N GLN A 316 5.50 -16.18 17.75
CA GLN A 316 4.97 -16.02 19.10
C GLN A 316 5.62 -17.04 20.05
N GLY A 317 6.96 -17.05 20.09
CA GLY A 317 7.73 -17.44 21.25
C GLY A 317 7.44 -18.79 21.93
N ASP A 318 7.57 -19.92 21.24
CA ASP A 318 7.63 -21.26 21.88
C ASP A 318 8.96 -22.00 21.66
N SER A 319 10.02 -21.31 21.22
CA SER A 319 11.36 -21.89 21.23
C SER A 319 12.21 -21.26 22.33
N GLU A 320 12.23 -21.91 23.50
CA GLU A 320 13.29 -21.73 24.50
C GLU A 320 14.65 -21.96 23.82
N GLY A 321 15.29 -20.89 23.34
CA GLY A 321 16.67 -20.98 22.88
C GLY A 321 17.13 -20.07 21.76
N SER A 322 16.30 -19.28 21.09
CA SER A 322 16.77 -18.33 20.07
C SER A 322 16.81 -16.91 20.60
N ALA A 323 17.99 -16.47 21.02
CA ALA A 323 18.25 -15.17 21.69
C ALA A 323 18.31 -13.97 20.70
N THR A 324 17.66 -14.02 19.54
CA THR A 324 17.72 -12.96 18.52
C THR A 324 16.38 -12.54 17.92
N THR A 325 15.26 -13.05 18.40
CA THR A 325 13.95 -12.61 17.90
C THR A 325 13.62 -11.26 18.56
N LYS A 326 13.72 -10.18 17.79
CA LYS A 326 13.18 -8.88 18.20
C LYS A 326 11.66 -9.03 18.22
N GLY A 327 11.07 -9.12 19.41
CA GLY A 327 9.63 -9.07 19.53
C GLY A 327 9.09 -7.71 19.05
N TYR A 328 7.92 -7.72 18.45
CA TYR A 328 7.20 -6.50 18.08
C TYR A 328 5.81 -6.52 18.71
N VAL A 329 5.33 -5.35 19.09
CA VAL A 329 3.92 -5.12 19.36
C VAL A 329 3.34 -4.40 18.15
N THR A 330 2.38 -5.02 17.51
CA THR A 330 1.68 -4.40 16.37
C THR A 330 0.36 -3.83 16.85
N VAL A 331 0.13 -2.55 16.60
CA VAL A 331 -1.14 -1.87 16.85
C VAL A 331 -1.76 -1.55 15.49
N ASN A 332 -2.93 -2.14 15.24
CA ASN A 332 -3.66 -1.97 14.00
C ASN A 332 -4.92 -1.13 14.22
N LEU A 333 -5.17 -0.21 13.31
CA LEU A 333 -6.41 0.53 13.20
C LEU A 333 -7.03 0.17 11.85
N ALA A 334 -8.12 -0.59 11.87
CA ALA A 334 -8.94 -0.84 10.70
C ALA A 334 -10.13 0.11 10.77
N ALA A 335 -10.26 1.01 9.82
CA ALA A 335 -11.44 1.84 9.68
C ALA A 335 -12.48 1.07 8.88
N GLY A 336 -13.44 0.47 9.57
CA GLY A 336 -14.64 -0.07 8.94
C GLY A 336 -15.69 1.03 8.80
N GLY A 337 -15.98 1.45 7.58
CA GLY A 337 -17.10 2.39 7.36
C GLY A 337 -17.03 3.13 6.03
N SER A 338 -18.09 3.02 5.26
CA SER A 338 -18.33 3.63 3.95
C SER A 338 -18.70 5.12 4.01
N THR A 339 -18.20 5.89 4.95
CA THR A 339 -18.52 7.31 5.05
C THR A 339 -17.26 8.10 5.28
N GLY A 340 -16.78 8.74 4.25
CA GLY A 340 -15.95 9.92 4.08
C GLY A 340 -15.31 10.67 5.25
N ASP A 341 -15.11 10.02 6.40
CA ASP A 341 -14.30 10.61 7.47
C ASP A 341 -12.80 10.41 7.10
N PRO A 342 -12.03 11.51 7.15
CA PRO A 342 -10.59 11.41 6.98
C PRO A 342 -10.05 10.38 7.97
N ALA A 343 -9.17 9.53 7.50
CA ALA A 343 -8.60 8.43 8.25
C ALA A 343 -8.24 8.86 9.67
N ALA A 344 -8.80 8.19 10.65
CA ALA A 344 -8.38 8.36 12.03
C ALA A 344 -6.88 8.03 12.09
N GLY A 345 -6.04 9.03 12.31
CA GLY A 345 -4.60 8.84 12.39
C GLY A 345 -4.26 8.03 13.63
N LEU A 346 -3.51 6.94 13.48
CA LEU A 346 -2.94 6.23 14.62
C LEU A 346 -1.68 6.97 15.07
N LEU A 347 -1.65 7.40 16.32
CA LEU A 347 -0.48 8.01 16.96
C LEU A 347 -0.17 7.28 18.26
N ILE A 348 1.02 6.72 18.35
CA ILE A 348 1.52 6.10 19.58
C ILE A 348 2.61 7.01 20.15
N ALA A 349 2.56 7.23 21.46
CA ALA A 349 3.56 7.99 22.18
C ALA A 349 4.12 7.16 23.36
N THR A 350 5.43 7.22 23.54
CA THR A 350 6.12 6.66 24.70
C THR A 350 6.04 7.61 25.90
N ALA A 351 6.31 7.12 27.09
CA ALA A 351 6.29 7.92 28.32
C ALA A 351 7.31 9.08 28.32
N ASP A 352 8.40 8.96 27.54
CA ASP A 352 9.40 10.02 27.33
C ASP A 352 9.03 11.00 26.20
N GLY A 353 7.85 10.82 25.60
CA GLY A 353 7.29 11.77 24.63
C GLY A 353 7.66 11.50 23.18
N ARG A 354 8.44 10.46 22.85
CA ARG A 354 8.69 10.06 21.44
C ARG A 354 7.45 9.45 20.83
N ARG A 355 7.23 9.69 19.53
CA ARG A 355 5.99 9.35 18.83
C ARG A 355 6.24 8.58 17.54
N VAL A 356 5.28 7.77 17.16
CA VAL A 356 5.19 7.15 15.84
C VAL A 356 3.73 7.16 15.38
N GLY A 357 3.49 7.49 14.11
CA GLY A 357 2.16 7.61 13.52
C GLY A 357 1.88 8.98 12.94
N VAL A 358 0.64 9.44 12.94
CA VAL A 358 0.24 10.75 12.38
C VAL A 358 0.03 11.77 13.48
N ALA A 359 0.74 12.88 13.42
CA ALA A 359 0.61 14.02 14.32
C ALA A 359 0.39 15.29 13.51
N GLY A 360 -0.79 15.90 13.60
CA GLY A 360 -1.12 17.15 12.89
C GLY A 360 -1.06 17.02 11.36
N GLY A 361 -1.47 15.87 10.83
CA GLY A 361 -1.43 15.60 9.38
C GLY A 361 -0.06 15.15 8.84
N VAL A 362 0.95 15.02 9.70
CA VAL A 362 2.31 14.62 9.29
C VAL A 362 2.67 13.28 9.93
N VAL A 363 3.24 12.38 9.14
CA VAL A 363 3.81 11.13 9.67
C VAL A 363 5.06 11.44 10.48
N VAL A 364 5.07 11.04 11.74
CA VAL A 364 6.22 11.14 12.64
C VAL A 364 6.72 9.73 12.98
N ASN A 365 8.03 9.55 13.04
CA ASN A 365 8.66 8.31 13.48
C ASN A 365 9.87 8.65 14.34
N GLU A 366 9.63 8.86 15.63
CA GLU A 366 10.63 9.27 16.64
C GLU A 366 11.09 8.06 17.48
N ILE A 367 10.47 6.88 17.30
CA ILE A 367 10.78 5.66 18.03
C ILE A 367 11.67 4.78 17.16
N ALA A 368 12.93 4.60 17.58
CA ALA A 368 13.89 3.80 16.81
C ALA A 368 13.39 2.36 16.60
N GLY A 369 13.39 1.91 15.34
CA GLY A 369 12.93 0.58 14.94
C GLY A 369 11.41 0.42 14.86
N ALA A 370 10.62 1.46 15.15
CA ALA A 370 9.19 1.42 14.91
C ALA A 370 8.89 1.60 13.40
N VAL A 371 7.84 0.96 12.92
CA VAL A 371 7.37 1.06 11.53
C VAL A 371 5.91 1.50 11.51
N TYR A 372 5.62 2.57 10.79
CA TYR A 372 4.28 3.03 10.51
C TYR A 372 3.91 2.67 9.07
N THR A 373 2.83 1.95 8.89
CA THR A 373 2.36 1.48 7.58
C THR A 373 0.93 1.91 7.34
N VAL A 374 0.66 2.50 6.17
CA VAL A 374 -0.69 2.74 5.65
C VAL A 374 -0.92 1.78 4.50
N GLY A 375 -1.97 0.98 4.58
CA GLY A 375 -2.33 0.06 3.51
C GLY A 375 -2.86 0.83 2.29
N LYS A 376 -2.53 0.32 1.11
CA LYS A 376 -2.98 0.85 -0.18
C LYS A 376 -4.23 0.09 -0.63
N GLY A 377 -5.37 0.75 -0.61
CA GLY A 377 -6.65 0.23 -1.07
C GLY A 377 -7.22 1.02 -2.25
N GLY A 378 -6.99 2.32 -2.28
CA GLY A 378 -7.35 3.23 -3.38
C GLY A 378 -8.78 3.73 -3.40
N LEU A 379 -9.65 3.28 -2.49
CA LEU A 379 -11.07 3.67 -2.43
C LEU A 379 -11.52 4.16 -1.05
N GLY A 380 -10.59 4.34 -0.13
CA GLY A 380 -10.89 4.76 1.23
C GLY A 380 -9.81 4.34 2.22
N THR A 381 -10.12 4.44 3.50
CA THR A 381 -9.20 4.11 4.58
C THR A 381 -8.92 2.62 4.58
N SER A 382 -7.67 2.28 4.38
CA SER A 382 -7.15 0.93 4.52
C SER A 382 -6.64 0.69 5.95
N LEU A 383 -6.00 -0.46 6.18
CA LEU A 383 -5.37 -0.78 7.44
C LEU A 383 -4.22 0.20 7.73
N VAL A 384 -4.24 0.80 8.91
CA VAL A 384 -3.09 1.55 9.45
C VAL A 384 -2.45 0.72 10.54
N SER A 385 -1.16 0.50 10.46
CA SER A 385 -0.40 -0.34 11.37
C SER A 385 0.80 0.41 11.95
N VAL A 386 1.06 0.22 13.23
CA VAL A 386 2.30 0.61 13.88
C VAL A 386 2.92 -0.62 14.51
N GLU A 387 4.11 -0.96 14.09
CA GLU A 387 4.94 -2.01 14.69
C GLU A 387 5.95 -1.35 15.63
N LEU A 388 5.97 -1.79 16.87
CA LEU A 388 6.87 -1.30 17.92
C LEU A 388 7.84 -2.40 18.33
N PRO A 389 9.16 -2.16 18.30
CA PRO A 389 10.10 -3.13 18.80
C PRO A 389 9.93 -3.30 20.31
N VAL A 390 9.90 -4.55 20.77
CA VAL A 390 9.94 -4.90 22.20
C VAL A 390 11.40 -5.20 22.55
N ASN A 391 11.97 -4.40 23.45
CA ASN A 391 13.36 -4.57 23.93
C ASN A 391 13.37 -5.48 25.14
#